data_4ae94782d9f33e06f3d99de6c4de8dd3
#
_entry.id   4ae94782d9f33e06f3d99de6c4de8dd3
#
_cell.length_a   1.000
_cell.length_b   1.000
_cell.length_c   1.000
_cell.angle_alpha   90.00
_cell.angle_beta   90.00
_cell.angle_gamma   90.00
#
_symmetry.space_group_name_H-M   'P 1'
#
loop_
_entity.id
_entity.type
_entity.pdbx_description
1 polymer ?
#
loop_
_entity_poly.entity_id
_entity_poly.type
_entity_poly.pdbx_seq_one_letter_code
_entity_poly.pdbx_strand_id
1 'polypeptide(L)'
;YFLVMKIIKILFGILFFCSFAYADKNMKIGSKGNENEVTRIIKVVMYDNYYKPNSFQIKSGETIKFEVENAGMLVHEFNIANKMMHMKHQPEMQKMAENGILLAFSIDKEKMKKMAKMDKTMGHSHSNSVLLEPKEKGNIIWKFDNAVNIEIACNVPDLSL
;
A
#
# COMPACT_ATOMS: atom_id res chain seq x y z
N TYR A 1 -33.89 26.79 69.46
CA TYR A 1 -32.70 26.87 68.62
C TYR A 1 -32.95 25.99 67.41
N PHE A 2 -33.33 26.58 66.28
CA PHE A 2 -33.53 25.92 65.02
C PHE A 2 -32.21 25.84 64.25
N LEU A 3 -31.68 24.68 64.07
CA LEU A 3 -30.50 24.42 63.23
C LEU A 3 -30.98 24.18 61.81
N VAL A 4 -30.79 25.16 60.93
CA VAL A 4 -31.10 25.06 59.50
C VAL A 4 -29.96 24.31 58.82
N MET A 5 -30.17 23.05 58.55
CA MET A 5 -29.26 22.29 57.66
C MET A 5 -29.46 22.73 56.20
N LYS A 6 -28.51 23.44 55.66
CA LYS A 6 -28.42 23.71 54.20
C LYS A 6 -27.95 22.45 53.49
N ILE A 7 -28.87 21.81 52.80
CA ILE A 7 -28.52 20.69 51.86
C ILE A 7 -27.94 21.33 50.60
N ILE A 8 -26.64 21.27 50.46
CA ILE A 8 -25.94 21.63 49.21
C ILE A 8 -26.16 20.45 48.24
N LYS A 9 -27.04 20.67 47.25
CA LYS A 9 -27.17 19.75 46.11
C LYS A 9 -25.97 19.96 45.21
N ILE A 10 -24.99 19.08 45.31
CA ILE A 10 -23.89 18.98 44.34
C ILE A 10 -24.48 18.37 43.07
N LEU A 11 -24.73 19.23 42.10
CA LEU A 11 -25.10 18.80 40.75
C LEU A 11 -23.84 18.26 40.06
N PHE A 12 -23.65 16.96 40.13
CA PHE A 12 -22.56 16.29 39.41
C PHE A 12 -22.93 16.29 37.93
N GLY A 13 -22.52 17.32 37.21
CA GLY A 13 -22.62 17.37 35.76
C GLY A 13 -21.73 16.29 35.14
N ILE A 14 -22.35 15.17 34.72
CA ILE A 14 -21.67 14.19 33.89
C ILE A 14 -21.42 14.87 32.55
N LEU A 15 -20.23 15.42 32.37
CA LEU A 15 -19.71 15.76 31.05
C LEU A 15 -19.54 14.45 30.28
N PHE A 16 -20.54 14.14 29.46
CA PHE A 16 -20.45 13.08 28.47
C PHE A 16 -19.43 13.57 27.42
N PHE A 17 -18.16 13.28 27.65
CA PHE A 17 -17.13 13.38 26.61
C PHE A 17 -17.54 12.40 25.53
N CYS A 18 -18.31 12.88 24.56
CA CYS A 18 -18.51 12.20 23.31
C CYS A 18 -17.14 12.22 22.62
N SER A 19 -16.31 11.23 22.95
CA SER A 19 -15.13 10.91 22.17
C SER A 19 -15.67 10.55 20.78
N PHE A 20 -15.70 11.54 19.89
CA PHE A 20 -15.72 11.25 18.47
C PHE A 20 -14.45 10.42 18.24
N ALA A 21 -14.59 9.11 18.34
CA ALA A 21 -13.68 8.22 17.67
C ALA A 21 -13.77 8.65 16.21
N TYR A 22 -12.84 9.49 15.79
CA TYR A 22 -12.44 9.54 14.40
C TYR A 22 -12.00 8.10 14.14
N ALA A 23 -12.94 7.28 13.71
CA ALA A 23 -12.61 6.06 13.03
C ALA A 23 -11.68 6.55 11.93
N ASP A 24 -10.39 6.30 12.15
CA ASP A 24 -9.40 6.36 11.10
C ASP A 24 -10.04 5.50 10.01
N LYS A 25 -10.68 6.16 9.07
CA LYS A 25 -11.09 5.56 7.82
C LYS A 25 -9.78 5.27 7.12
N ASN A 26 -9.01 4.36 7.68
CA ASN A 26 -7.93 3.66 7.03
C ASN A 26 -8.58 3.09 5.80
N MET A 27 -8.50 3.88 4.79
CA MET A 27 -9.15 3.70 3.52
C MET A 27 -8.68 2.36 3.03
N LYS A 28 -9.56 1.38 3.13
CA LYS A 28 -9.28 0.04 2.63
C LYS A 28 -9.04 0.20 1.15
N ILE A 29 -7.85 -0.13 0.71
CA ILE A 29 -7.52 -0.15 -0.73
C ILE A 29 -8.10 -1.39 -1.42
N GLY A 30 -8.76 -2.26 -0.67
CA GLY A 30 -9.24 -3.57 -1.12
C GLY A 30 -8.50 -4.72 -0.47
N SER A 31 -8.49 -5.85 -1.13
CA SER A 31 -7.87 -7.09 -0.65
C SER A 31 -7.33 -7.92 -1.83
N LYS A 32 -6.46 -8.90 -1.52
CA LYS A 32 -6.03 -9.88 -2.49
C LYS A 32 -7.25 -10.63 -3.05
N GLY A 33 -7.40 -10.64 -4.37
CA GLY A 33 -8.43 -11.41 -5.07
C GLY A 33 -7.95 -12.80 -5.49
N ASN A 34 -8.89 -13.58 -6.03
CA ASN A 34 -8.63 -14.92 -6.57
C ASN A 34 -8.86 -14.93 -8.08
N GLU A 35 -8.22 -15.84 -8.80
CA GLU A 35 -8.34 -15.97 -10.26
C GLU A 35 -9.78 -16.19 -10.73
N ASN A 36 -10.56 -16.98 -9.99
CA ASN A 36 -11.97 -17.26 -10.31
C ASN A 36 -12.92 -16.08 -10.04
N GLU A 37 -12.48 -15.03 -9.37
CA GLU A 37 -13.26 -13.81 -9.09
C GLU A 37 -12.94 -12.69 -10.08
N VAL A 38 -11.97 -12.88 -10.97
CA VAL A 38 -11.52 -11.84 -11.91
C VAL A 38 -12.65 -11.45 -12.85
N THR A 39 -13.04 -10.18 -12.78
CA THR A 39 -14.08 -9.58 -13.64
C THR A 39 -13.50 -8.86 -14.84
N ARG A 40 -12.24 -8.45 -14.76
CA ARG A 40 -11.54 -7.70 -15.81
C ARG A 40 -10.03 -7.88 -15.71
N ILE A 41 -9.38 -7.87 -16.87
CA ILE A 41 -7.91 -7.86 -16.99
C ILE A 41 -7.47 -6.48 -17.46
N ILE A 42 -6.48 -5.90 -16.81
CA ILE A 42 -5.84 -4.67 -17.24
C ILE A 42 -4.35 -4.97 -17.48
N LYS A 43 -3.91 -4.70 -18.71
CA LYS A 43 -2.49 -4.79 -19.05
C LYS A 43 -1.82 -3.45 -18.72
N VAL A 44 -0.73 -3.50 -17.98
CA VAL A 44 0.06 -2.33 -17.59
C VAL A 44 1.49 -2.51 -18.05
N VAL A 45 2.01 -1.52 -18.73
CA VAL A 45 3.42 -1.46 -19.12
C VAL A 45 4.09 -0.34 -18.33
N MET A 46 5.14 -0.69 -17.59
CA MET A 46 5.96 0.27 -16.86
C MET A 46 7.14 0.68 -17.73
N TYR A 47 7.37 1.97 -17.84
CA TYR A 47 8.55 2.60 -18.45
C TYR A 47 9.28 3.39 -17.37
N ASP A 48 10.49 3.83 -17.64
CA ASP A 48 11.33 4.46 -16.62
C ASP A 48 10.73 5.74 -16.00
N ASN A 49 9.82 6.42 -16.69
CA ASN A 49 9.21 7.67 -16.21
C ASN A 49 7.66 7.65 -16.16
N TYR A 50 7.01 6.59 -16.60
CA TYR A 50 5.55 6.53 -16.63
C TYR A 50 5.01 5.11 -16.77
N TYR A 51 3.71 4.94 -16.49
CA TYR A 51 2.96 3.71 -16.76
C TYR A 51 2.00 3.91 -17.93
N LYS A 52 1.72 2.84 -18.65
CA LYS A 52 0.70 2.82 -19.70
C LYS A 52 -0.28 1.66 -19.47
N PRO A 53 -1.60 1.94 -19.27
CA PRO A 53 -2.21 3.25 -19.15
C PRO A 53 -1.74 4.00 -17.90
N ASN A 54 -1.80 5.33 -17.94
CA ASN A 54 -1.46 6.19 -16.80
C ASN A 54 -2.62 6.40 -15.82
N SER A 55 -3.80 5.95 -16.20
CA SER A 55 -5.00 5.95 -15.35
C SER A 55 -6.00 4.91 -15.82
N PHE A 56 -6.84 4.44 -14.92
CA PHE A 56 -7.97 3.56 -15.22
C PHE A 56 -9.08 3.76 -14.19
N GLN A 57 -10.31 3.55 -14.64
CA GLN A 57 -11.47 3.62 -13.77
C GLN A 57 -11.74 2.24 -13.17
N ILE A 58 -12.03 2.22 -11.88
CA ILE A 58 -12.33 1.02 -11.10
C ILE A 58 -13.73 1.18 -10.50
N LYS A 59 -14.52 0.13 -10.56
CA LYS A 59 -15.83 0.07 -9.90
C LYS A 59 -15.70 -0.62 -8.55
N SER A 60 -16.46 -0.16 -7.56
CA SER A 60 -16.54 -0.84 -6.27
C SER A 60 -16.98 -2.30 -6.43
N GLY A 61 -16.31 -3.21 -5.74
CA GLY A 61 -16.56 -4.65 -5.81
C GLY A 61 -15.88 -5.36 -7.00
N GLU A 62 -15.21 -4.63 -7.89
CA GLU A 62 -14.49 -5.21 -9.04
C GLU A 62 -13.25 -5.98 -8.56
N THR A 63 -13.02 -7.18 -9.11
CA THR A 63 -11.77 -7.92 -8.96
C THR A 63 -11.01 -7.85 -10.27
N ILE A 64 -9.86 -7.20 -10.25
CA ILE A 64 -9.05 -6.93 -11.44
C ILE A 64 -7.76 -7.74 -11.37
N LYS A 65 -7.45 -8.40 -12.48
CA LYS A 65 -6.11 -8.94 -12.72
C LYS A 65 -5.30 -7.91 -13.49
N PHE A 66 -4.25 -7.40 -12.88
CA PHE A 66 -3.26 -6.59 -13.56
C PHE A 66 -2.17 -7.49 -14.11
N GLU A 67 -1.98 -7.48 -15.42
CA GLU A 67 -0.84 -8.09 -16.10
C GLU A 67 0.19 -6.99 -16.34
N VAL A 68 1.28 -7.04 -15.60
CA VAL A 68 2.28 -5.97 -15.54
C VAL A 68 3.55 -6.41 -16.26
N GLU A 69 4.07 -5.54 -17.11
CA GLU A 69 5.36 -5.73 -17.81
C GLU A 69 6.26 -4.54 -17.52
N ASN A 70 7.52 -4.79 -17.17
CA ASN A 70 8.54 -3.75 -17.13
C ASN A 70 9.25 -3.67 -18.49
N ALA A 71 8.88 -2.66 -19.28
CA ALA A 71 9.53 -2.34 -20.57
C ALA A 71 10.60 -1.27 -20.44
N GLY A 72 10.85 -0.76 -19.22
CA GLY A 72 11.93 0.17 -18.91
C GLY A 72 13.30 -0.50 -18.83
N MET A 73 14.31 0.29 -18.56
CA MET A 73 15.69 -0.15 -18.35
C MET A 73 16.03 -0.32 -16.87
N LEU A 74 15.24 0.27 -15.97
CA LEU A 74 15.45 0.23 -14.53
C LEU A 74 14.50 -0.77 -13.85
N VAL A 75 14.81 -1.14 -12.62
CA VAL A 75 13.89 -1.89 -11.74
C VAL A 75 12.70 -0.98 -11.41
N HIS A 76 11.50 -1.50 -11.57
CA HIS A 76 10.25 -0.79 -11.28
C HIS A 76 9.31 -1.60 -10.39
N GLU A 77 8.53 -0.89 -9.61
CA GLU A 77 7.45 -1.44 -8.81
C GLU A 77 6.08 -0.99 -9.37
N PHE A 78 5.14 -1.90 -9.44
CA PHE A 78 3.72 -1.58 -9.59
C PHE A 78 3.04 -1.85 -8.25
N ASN A 79 2.65 -0.80 -7.54
CA ASN A 79 2.10 -0.89 -6.19
C ASN A 79 0.74 -0.17 -6.11
N ILE A 80 -0.29 -0.91 -5.70
CA ILE A 80 -1.66 -0.42 -5.49
C ILE A 80 -1.78 -0.02 -4.02
N ALA A 81 -1.87 1.28 -3.75
CA ALA A 81 -1.93 1.76 -2.37
C ALA A 81 -2.66 3.10 -2.27
N ASN A 82 -2.83 3.61 -1.07
CA ASN A 82 -3.14 5.01 -0.84
C ASN A 82 -1.84 5.78 -0.49
N LYS A 83 -1.92 7.09 -0.50
CA LYS A 83 -0.76 7.96 -0.22
C LYS A 83 -0.03 7.58 1.08
N MET A 84 -0.77 7.31 2.15
CA MET A 84 -0.18 6.95 3.45
C MET A 84 0.58 5.63 3.39
N MET A 85 0.06 4.65 2.67
CA MET A 85 0.73 3.35 2.49
C MET A 85 2.00 3.50 1.66
N HIS A 86 1.97 4.29 0.59
CA HIS A 86 3.19 4.60 -0.19
C HIS A 86 4.26 5.25 0.69
N MET A 87 3.88 6.27 1.47
CA MET A 87 4.82 6.93 2.40
C MET A 87 5.44 5.96 3.43
N LYS A 88 4.67 4.98 3.91
CA LYS A 88 5.18 3.96 4.84
C LYS A 88 6.06 2.91 4.16
N HIS A 89 5.81 2.64 2.88
CA HIS A 89 6.56 1.65 2.11
C HIS A 89 7.91 2.18 1.59
N GLN A 90 8.00 3.47 1.31
CA GLN A 90 9.25 4.09 0.83
C GLN A 90 10.48 3.79 1.70
N PRO A 91 10.45 3.89 3.06
CA PRO A 91 11.59 3.54 3.90
C PRO A 91 12.02 2.08 3.78
N GLU A 92 11.09 1.15 3.52
CA GLU A 92 11.40 -0.27 3.31
C GLU A 92 12.18 -0.45 2.01
N MET A 93 11.73 0.19 0.92
CA MET A 93 12.39 0.18 -0.38
C MET A 93 13.79 0.83 -0.31
N GLN A 94 13.90 1.95 0.41
CA GLN A 94 15.18 2.61 0.65
C GLN A 94 16.15 1.68 1.38
N LYS A 95 15.68 1.01 2.43
CA LYS A 95 16.49 0.04 3.19
C LYS A 95 16.93 -1.14 2.32
N MET A 96 16.09 -1.62 1.41
CA MET A 96 16.46 -2.66 0.46
C MET A 96 17.58 -2.19 -0.50
N ALA A 97 17.51 -0.95 -0.96
CA ALA A 97 18.54 -0.35 -1.80
C ALA A 97 19.88 -0.19 -1.05
N GLU A 98 19.85 0.38 0.15
CA GLU A 98 21.03 0.58 1.00
C GLU A 98 21.73 -0.74 1.36
N ASN A 99 20.97 -1.81 1.45
CA ASN A 99 21.51 -3.15 1.65
C ASN A 99 21.91 -3.86 0.35
N GLY A 100 21.85 -3.19 -0.80
CA GLY A 100 22.23 -3.72 -2.11
C GLY A 100 21.37 -4.91 -2.55
N ILE A 101 20.09 -4.92 -2.15
CA ILE A 101 19.08 -5.84 -2.69
C ILE A 101 18.53 -5.26 -3.98
N LEU A 102 18.15 -3.96 -3.95
CA LEU A 102 17.72 -3.24 -5.12
C LEU A 102 18.93 -2.53 -5.75
N LEU A 103 19.15 -2.83 -7.00
CA LEU A 103 20.13 -2.19 -7.86
C LEU A 103 19.39 -1.52 -9.02
N ALA A 104 20.00 -0.59 -9.71
CA ALA A 104 19.34 0.16 -10.78
C ALA A 104 18.72 -0.76 -11.86
N PHE A 105 19.42 -1.82 -12.24
CA PHE A 105 19.05 -2.70 -13.35
C PHE A 105 18.67 -4.13 -12.94
N SER A 106 18.78 -4.47 -11.65
CA SER A 106 18.56 -5.85 -11.17
C SER A 106 18.18 -5.90 -9.69
N ILE A 107 17.68 -7.05 -9.28
CA ILE A 107 17.33 -7.36 -7.89
C ILE A 107 18.19 -8.54 -7.45
N ASP A 108 18.96 -8.39 -6.37
CA ASP A 108 19.64 -9.54 -5.75
C ASP A 108 18.62 -10.41 -5.00
N LYS A 109 17.96 -11.30 -5.73
CA LYS A 109 16.88 -12.16 -5.24
C LYS A 109 17.36 -13.12 -4.15
N GLU A 110 18.61 -13.57 -4.21
CA GLU A 110 19.19 -14.45 -3.18
C GLU A 110 19.45 -13.70 -1.88
N LYS A 111 20.01 -12.50 -1.97
CA LYS A 111 20.20 -11.62 -0.81
C LYS A 111 18.84 -11.21 -0.21
N MET A 112 17.87 -10.86 -1.04
CA MET A 112 16.49 -10.54 -0.63
C MET A 112 15.90 -11.70 0.19
N LYS A 113 15.95 -12.93 -0.33
CA LYS A 113 15.47 -14.13 0.34
C LYS A 113 16.20 -14.41 1.66
N LYS A 114 17.51 -14.19 1.70
CA LYS A 114 18.33 -14.36 2.91
C LYS A 114 17.94 -13.33 3.95
N MET A 115 17.85 -12.07 3.60
CA MET A 115 17.55 -10.98 4.53
C MET A 115 16.10 -11.01 5.01
N ALA A 116 15.16 -11.46 4.20
CA ALA A 116 13.77 -11.66 4.59
C ALA A 116 13.56 -12.65 5.75
N LYS A 117 14.50 -13.55 5.98
CA LYS A 117 14.47 -14.47 7.15
C LYS A 117 14.72 -13.75 8.47
N MET A 118 15.46 -12.65 8.43
CA MET A 118 15.80 -11.83 9.60
C MET A 118 14.84 -10.66 9.75
N ASP A 119 14.46 -10.06 8.64
CA ASP A 119 13.55 -8.93 8.57
C ASP A 119 12.60 -9.11 7.37
N LYS A 120 11.33 -9.39 7.65
CA LYS A 120 10.32 -9.68 6.62
C LYS A 120 10.11 -8.52 5.64
N THR A 121 10.36 -7.28 6.06
CA THR A 121 10.23 -6.10 5.20
C THR A 121 11.23 -6.13 4.03
N MET A 122 12.35 -6.84 4.20
CA MET A 122 13.37 -7.02 3.17
C MET A 122 12.98 -8.02 2.07
N GLY A 123 11.84 -8.70 2.21
CA GLY A 123 11.38 -9.73 1.27
C GLY A 123 10.42 -9.24 0.20
N HIS A 124 9.95 -7.99 0.28
CA HIS A 124 8.97 -7.40 -0.64
C HIS A 124 7.77 -8.32 -0.98
N SER A 125 7.20 -8.97 0.06
CA SER A 125 6.12 -9.96 -0.12
C SER A 125 4.73 -9.33 0.08
N HIS A 126 4.42 -8.29 -0.69
CA HIS A 126 3.14 -7.58 -0.64
C HIS A 126 2.19 -8.09 -1.73
N SER A 127 0.95 -8.43 -1.37
CA SER A 127 -0.05 -8.93 -2.33
C SER A 127 -0.60 -7.84 -3.27
N ASN A 128 -0.41 -6.57 -2.92
CA ASN A 128 -0.83 -5.39 -3.68
C ASN A 128 0.29 -4.78 -4.53
N SER A 129 1.43 -5.47 -4.62
CA SER A 129 2.61 -4.95 -5.29
C SER A 129 3.36 -6.04 -6.04
N VAL A 130 4.02 -5.65 -7.13
CA VAL A 130 4.99 -6.48 -7.86
C VAL A 130 6.21 -5.64 -8.22
N LEU A 131 7.38 -6.17 -7.93
CA LEU A 131 8.69 -5.57 -8.19
C LEU A 131 9.35 -6.34 -9.34
N LEU A 132 9.69 -5.66 -10.44
CA LEU A 132 10.13 -6.28 -11.69
C LEU A 132 11.44 -5.70 -12.18
N GLU A 133 12.36 -6.58 -12.55
CA GLU A 133 13.54 -6.24 -13.33
C GLU A 133 13.16 -5.86 -14.77
N PRO A 134 14.03 -5.20 -15.54
CA PRO A 134 13.81 -4.94 -16.96
C PRO A 134 13.40 -6.20 -17.73
N LYS A 135 12.34 -6.10 -18.55
CA LYS A 135 11.74 -7.17 -19.38
C LYS A 135 11.00 -8.27 -18.60
N GLU A 136 10.97 -8.19 -17.28
CA GLU A 136 10.16 -9.11 -16.48
C GLU A 136 8.67 -8.77 -16.56
N LYS A 137 7.86 -9.80 -16.30
CA LYS A 137 6.39 -9.72 -16.24
C LYS A 137 5.92 -10.30 -14.91
N GLY A 138 4.85 -9.72 -14.39
CA GLY A 138 4.20 -10.19 -13.19
C GLY A 138 2.71 -9.92 -13.21
N ASN A 139 2.00 -10.36 -12.20
CA ASN A 139 0.58 -10.07 -12.09
C ASN A 139 0.17 -9.83 -10.64
N ILE A 140 -0.90 -9.06 -10.48
CA ILE A 140 -1.59 -8.83 -9.22
C ILE A 140 -3.08 -9.06 -9.46
N ILE A 141 -3.73 -9.82 -8.57
CA ILE A 141 -5.19 -9.92 -8.56
C ILE A 141 -5.67 -9.18 -7.31
N TRP A 142 -6.44 -8.10 -7.55
CA TRP A 142 -6.87 -7.22 -6.48
C TRP A 142 -8.38 -6.97 -6.54
N LYS A 143 -9.03 -7.13 -5.40
CA LYS A 143 -10.46 -6.86 -5.22
C LYS A 143 -10.65 -5.50 -4.58
N PHE A 144 -11.40 -4.64 -5.23
CA PHE A 144 -11.61 -3.25 -4.83
C PHE A 144 -12.93 -3.08 -4.06
N ASP A 145 -12.93 -3.49 -2.78
CA ASP A 145 -14.08 -3.31 -1.91
C ASP A 145 -14.09 -1.89 -1.32
N ASN A 146 -15.01 -1.04 -1.77
CA ASN A 146 -15.15 0.34 -1.27
C ASN A 146 -13.84 1.14 -1.26
N ALA A 147 -13.00 0.88 -2.23
CA ALA A 147 -11.69 1.52 -2.34
C ALA A 147 -11.86 2.99 -2.77
N VAL A 148 -11.22 3.88 -2.05
CA VAL A 148 -11.18 5.32 -2.33
C VAL A 148 -9.75 5.84 -2.26
N ASN A 149 -9.44 6.85 -3.07
CA ASN A 149 -8.12 7.49 -3.10
C ASN A 149 -6.97 6.50 -3.30
N ILE A 150 -7.14 5.60 -4.27
CA ILE A 150 -6.10 4.65 -4.67
C ILE A 150 -5.17 5.34 -5.65
N GLU A 151 -3.90 5.13 -5.44
CA GLU A 151 -2.81 5.53 -6.32
C GLU A 151 -2.04 4.28 -6.76
N ILE A 152 -1.48 4.35 -7.95
CA ILE A 152 -0.49 3.37 -8.41
C ILE A 152 0.84 4.10 -8.47
N ALA A 153 1.84 3.60 -7.78
CA ALA A 153 3.14 4.21 -7.76
C ALA A 153 4.29 3.19 -7.78
N CYS A 154 5.44 3.67 -8.20
CA CYS A 154 6.72 3.03 -7.98
C CYS A 154 7.35 3.66 -6.73
N ASN A 155 7.71 2.84 -5.75
CA ASN A 155 8.40 3.27 -4.53
C ASN A 155 9.89 2.90 -4.56
N VAL A 156 10.40 2.38 -5.67
CA VAL A 156 11.84 2.17 -5.86
C VAL A 156 12.52 3.53 -5.75
N PRO A 157 13.51 3.69 -4.84
CA PRO A 157 14.24 4.95 -4.73
C PRO A 157 15.03 5.24 -6.01
N ASP A 158 15.40 6.51 -6.19
CA ASP A 158 16.31 6.88 -7.27
C ASP A 158 17.67 6.20 -7.03
N LEU A 159 17.97 5.24 -7.89
CA LEU A 159 19.21 4.46 -7.86
C LEU A 159 20.22 4.94 -8.90
N SER A 160 19.95 6.07 -9.58
CA SER A 160 20.89 6.69 -10.50
C SER A 160 22.07 7.27 -9.70
N LEU A 161 23.23 6.71 -9.94
CA LEU A 161 24.53 7.22 -9.44
C LEU A 161 25.09 8.27 -10.39
#